data_a86fa333bcf13200405928bdda157e41
#
_entry.id   a86fa333bcf13200405928bdda157e41
#
_cell.length_a   1.000
_cell.length_b   1.000
_cell.length_c   1.000
_cell.angle_alpha   90.00
_cell.angle_beta   90.00
_cell.angle_gamma   90.00
#
_symmetry.space_group_name_H-M   'P 1'
#
loop_
_entity.id
_entity.type
_entity.pdbx_description
1 polymer ?
#
loop_
_entity_poly.entity_id
_entity_poly.type
_entity_poly.pdbx_seq_one_letter_code
_entity_poly.pdbx_strand_id
1 'polypeptide(L)'
;MVAGTLARAGLGVVVLEKELFPRFHLGESLLPMSLEVLDDLGVTPQFEARFIRKHGARFLHGATGEEVSFKFAGAVREGRPYAFHGPRGDIDLVLLEHAAKLGADVRQGWHVRGFSEEAKRGNAVLVRRPDGGEERLEATMVVDASGRDALAARKPGAKIKIPHLERTLAVFSHYDGCQRLSGTDEGDIRIVIIKEGWLWVIPFRGDRTSVGVVLEPGSVARAAGGLDQLLGEIVAAYPVMQDIMRGARQVFPARAAADFSYRVAETSGNGWLSVGDAAGFIDPLFSTGFHLAVRGGALAAACIGDAFARGDFSRPNWASYERMIKKACDTYVGVVQAFYEGSLVELLFQTKKRDMMRKLVTSVLAGDVFHEEEPRWLREMQRRFPPRLSAAIAGAPVDTGGAVE
;
A
#
# COMPACT_ATOMS: atom_id res chain seq x y z
N MET A 1 -4.20 11.67 4.68
CA MET A 1 -4.40 11.20 6.07
C MET A 1 -3.75 12.15 7.07
N VAL A 2 -2.40 12.16 7.19
CA VAL A 2 -1.68 13.01 8.18
C VAL A 2 -2.16 14.46 8.13
N ALA A 3 -2.12 15.08 6.95
CA ALA A 3 -2.49 16.48 6.77
C ALA A 3 -3.93 16.79 7.22
N GLY A 4 -4.91 16.01 6.79
CA GLY A 4 -6.31 16.23 7.20
C GLY A 4 -6.54 16.02 8.69
N THR A 5 -5.89 15.02 9.29
CA THR A 5 -6.00 14.76 10.74
C THR A 5 -5.40 15.90 11.56
N LEU A 6 -4.20 16.36 11.21
CA LEU A 6 -3.53 17.45 11.94
C LEU A 6 -4.21 18.82 11.73
N ALA A 7 -4.65 19.10 10.50
CA ALA A 7 -5.39 20.34 10.20
C ALA A 7 -6.72 20.41 10.98
N ARG A 8 -7.46 19.27 11.03
CA ARG A 8 -8.67 19.16 11.85
C ARG A 8 -8.40 19.39 13.35
N ALA A 9 -7.20 19.03 13.82
CA ALA A 9 -6.76 19.30 15.18
C ALA A 9 -6.26 20.75 15.40
N GLY A 10 -6.35 21.63 14.40
CA GLY A 10 -5.99 23.05 14.50
C GLY A 10 -4.51 23.35 14.25
N LEU A 11 -3.73 22.41 13.77
CA LEU A 11 -2.34 22.65 13.40
C LEU A 11 -2.25 23.25 11.98
N GLY A 12 -1.31 24.18 11.78
CA GLY A 12 -0.99 24.72 10.47
C GLY A 12 -0.27 23.67 9.62
N VAL A 13 -0.91 23.20 8.55
CA VAL A 13 -0.38 22.14 7.68
C VAL A 13 -0.31 22.60 6.23
N VAL A 14 0.86 22.45 5.61
CA VAL A 14 1.07 22.65 4.18
C VAL A 14 1.34 21.30 3.51
N VAL A 15 0.61 20.98 2.46
CA VAL A 15 0.83 19.80 1.60
C VAL A 15 1.46 20.26 0.29
N LEU A 16 2.65 19.78 0.00
CA LEU A 16 3.37 20.07 -1.23
C LEU A 16 3.30 18.83 -2.13
N GLU A 17 2.63 18.96 -3.27
CA GLU A 17 2.46 17.88 -4.25
C GLU A 17 3.04 18.31 -5.60
N LYS A 18 3.90 17.47 -6.18
CA LYS A 18 4.56 17.76 -7.46
C LYS A 18 3.65 17.67 -8.69
N GLU A 19 2.65 16.78 -8.60
CA GLU A 19 1.72 16.52 -9.71
C GLU A 19 0.45 17.39 -9.57
N LEU A 20 -0.27 17.51 -10.67
CA LEU A 20 -1.63 18.07 -10.69
C LEU A 20 -2.62 16.89 -10.66
N PHE A 21 -3.57 16.93 -9.73
CA PHE A 21 -4.59 15.89 -9.60
C PHE A 21 -5.82 16.15 -10.49
N PRO A 22 -6.51 15.08 -10.98
CA PRO A 22 -6.19 13.67 -10.76
C PRO A 22 -4.97 13.20 -11.55
N ARG A 23 -4.13 12.38 -10.92
CA ARG A 23 -2.97 11.77 -11.59
C ARG A 23 -3.05 10.24 -11.51
N PHE A 24 -2.44 9.57 -12.48
CA PHE A 24 -2.38 8.11 -12.45
C PHE A 24 -1.48 7.60 -11.31
N HIS A 25 -1.94 6.57 -10.61
CA HIS A 25 -1.14 5.78 -9.68
C HIS A 25 -1.64 4.34 -9.67
N LEU A 26 -0.78 3.36 -9.37
CA LEU A 26 -1.17 1.97 -9.19
C LEU A 26 -1.55 1.71 -7.72
N GLY A 27 -2.33 0.62 -7.44
CA GLY A 27 -2.79 0.27 -6.09
C GLY A 27 -4.26 0.61 -5.85
N GLU A 28 -5.13 0.05 -6.68
CA GLU A 28 -6.54 0.39 -6.90
C GLU A 28 -7.51 -0.43 -6.06
N SER A 29 -6.99 -1.33 -5.23
CA SER A 29 -7.75 -2.21 -4.33
C SER A 29 -7.42 -1.89 -2.87
N LEU A 30 -8.44 -1.65 -2.05
CA LEU A 30 -8.29 -1.31 -0.65
C LEU A 30 -8.57 -2.52 0.26
N LEU A 31 -8.27 -2.35 1.56
CA LEU A 31 -8.54 -3.36 2.59
C LEU A 31 -9.54 -2.85 3.63
N PRO A 32 -10.39 -3.73 4.21
CA PRO A 32 -11.41 -3.34 5.18
C PRO A 32 -10.89 -2.52 6.36
N MET A 33 -9.75 -2.90 6.94
CA MET A 33 -9.18 -2.20 8.11
C MET A 33 -8.66 -0.79 7.79
N SER A 34 -8.55 -0.41 6.50
CA SER A 34 -8.29 0.97 6.09
C SER A 34 -9.52 1.86 6.29
N LEU A 35 -10.73 1.27 6.24
CA LEU A 35 -11.98 2.05 6.30
C LEU A 35 -12.20 2.66 7.68
N GLU A 36 -11.71 2.04 8.74
CA GLU A 36 -11.78 2.63 10.10
C GLU A 36 -11.16 4.02 10.12
N VAL A 37 -10.01 4.17 9.48
CA VAL A 37 -9.31 5.46 9.41
C VAL A 37 -10.01 6.46 8.48
N LEU A 38 -10.62 5.96 7.40
CA LEU A 38 -11.44 6.80 6.51
C LEU A 38 -12.72 7.28 7.19
N ASP A 39 -13.33 6.42 8.05
CA ASP A 39 -14.48 6.78 8.89
C ASP A 39 -14.11 7.88 9.89
N ASP A 40 -13.01 7.71 10.62
CA ASP A 40 -12.52 8.69 11.59
C ASP A 40 -12.23 10.04 10.94
N LEU A 41 -11.76 10.04 9.70
CA LEU A 41 -11.53 11.26 8.93
C LEU A 41 -12.84 11.87 8.40
N GLY A 42 -13.93 11.08 8.29
CA GLY A 42 -15.23 11.51 7.79
C GLY A 42 -15.35 11.49 6.25
N VAL A 43 -14.48 10.73 5.55
CA VAL A 43 -14.44 10.71 4.09
C VAL A 43 -15.20 9.52 3.48
N THR A 44 -15.58 8.52 4.26
CA THR A 44 -16.24 7.29 3.78
C THR A 44 -17.50 7.54 2.95
N PRO A 45 -18.39 8.51 3.24
CA PRO A 45 -19.55 8.77 2.38
C PRO A 45 -19.19 9.09 0.92
N GLN A 46 -18.04 9.75 0.70
CA GLN A 46 -17.55 10.05 -0.64
C GLN A 46 -17.06 8.79 -1.37
N PHE A 47 -16.48 7.83 -0.63
CA PHE A 47 -16.09 6.52 -1.16
C PHE A 47 -17.30 5.69 -1.54
N GLU A 48 -18.33 5.63 -0.70
CA GLU A 48 -19.61 4.94 -0.98
C GLU A 48 -20.29 5.45 -2.24
N ALA A 49 -20.24 6.75 -2.46
CA ALA A 49 -20.86 7.38 -3.63
C ALA A 49 -20.12 7.07 -4.94
N ARG A 50 -18.80 6.87 -4.90
CA ARG A 50 -17.94 6.85 -6.11
C ARG A 50 -17.38 5.48 -6.47
N PHE A 51 -17.14 4.59 -5.50
CA PHE A 51 -16.38 3.37 -5.70
C PHE A 51 -17.22 2.10 -5.52
N ILE A 52 -16.79 0.98 -6.10
CA ILE A 52 -17.45 -0.30 -5.92
C ILE A 52 -17.00 -0.95 -4.61
N ARG A 53 -17.92 -1.61 -3.90
CA ARG A 53 -17.60 -2.39 -2.72
C ARG A 53 -16.96 -3.72 -3.10
N LYS A 54 -15.86 -4.05 -2.45
CA LYS A 54 -15.13 -5.31 -2.50
C LYS A 54 -15.44 -6.10 -1.24
N HIS A 55 -16.14 -7.22 -1.36
CA HIS A 55 -16.53 -8.07 -0.21
C HIS A 55 -15.54 -9.20 0.07
N GLY A 56 -14.58 -9.42 -0.82
CA GLY A 56 -13.61 -10.51 -0.64
C GLY A 56 -12.48 -10.50 -1.66
N ALA A 57 -11.66 -11.55 -1.57
CA ALA A 57 -10.62 -11.88 -2.52
C ALA A 57 -10.78 -13.33 -2.98
N ARG A 58 -10.56 -13.55 -4.28
CA ARG A 58 -10.62 -14.87 -4.92
C ARG A 58 -9.28 -15.22 -5.50
N PHE A 59 -8.81 -16.41 -5.20
CA PHE A 59 -7.59 -16.97 -5.79
C PHE A 59 -8.00 -18.08 -6.74
N LEU A 60 -7.53 -17.98 -7.98
CA LEU A 60 -7.81 -18.91 -9.06
C LEU A 60 -6.50 -19.54 -9.53
N HIS A 61 -6.50 -20.83 -9.77
CA HIS A 61 -5.39 -21.50 -10.40
C HIS A 61 -5.53 -21.36 -11.93
N GLY A 62 -4.61 -20.63 -12.57
CA GLY A 62 -4.73 -20.24 -13.98
C GLY A 62 -4.92 -21.39 -14.97
N ALA A 63 -4.27 -22.54 -14.73
CA ALA A 63 -4.34 -23.70 -15.61
C ALA A 63 -5.56 -24.58 -15.35
N THR A 64 -6.00 -24.76 -14.10
CA THR A 64 -7.08 -25.70 -13.74
C THR A 64 -8.43 -25.01 -13.54
N GLY A 65 -8.46 -23.70 -13.31
CA GLY A 65 -9.66 -22.96 -12.94
C GLY A 65 -10.12 -23.22 -11.50
N GLU A 66 -9.37 -23.98 -10.71
CA GLU A 66 -9.71 -24.16 -9.30
C GLU A 66 -9.73 -22.83 -8.57
N GLU A 67 -10.80 -22.60 -7.78
CA GLU A 67 -11.02 -21.32 -7.10
C GLU A 67 -11.21 -21.52 -5.59
N VAL A 68 -10.66 -20.59 -4.81
CA VAL A 68 -10.96 -20.39 -3.40
C VAL A 68 -11.29 -18.93 -3.14
N SER A 69 -12.39 -18.68 -2.39
CA SER A 69 -12.86 -17.33 -2.07
C SER A 69 -12.73 -17.07 -0.57
N PHE A 70 -12.26 -15.88 -0.22
CA PHE A 70 -12.15 -15.37 1.15
C PHE A 70 -13.03 -14.13 1.29
N LYS A 71 -14.13 -14.27 2.03
CA LYS A 71 -15.05 -13.15 2.32
C LYS A 71 -14.62 -12.45 3.60
N PHE A 72 -14.51 -11.14 3.58
CA PHE A 72 -14.03 -10.35 4.71
C PHE A 72 -14.90 -10.46 5.96
N ALA A 73 -16.20 -10.74 5.80
CA ALA A 73 -17.10 -11.07 6.91
C ALA A 73 -16.66 -12.31 7.72
N GLY A 74 -15.76 -13.12 7.18
CA GLY A 74 -15.20 -14.31 7.83
C GLY A 74 -13.87 -14.06 8.58
N ALA A 75 -13.43 -12.81 8.76
CA ALA A 75 -12.24 -12.47 9.53
C ALA A 75 -12.42 -12.78 11.03
N VAL A 76 -11.30 -12.89 11.77
CA VAL A 76 -11.34 -13.15 13.22
C VAL A 76 -11.92 -11.95 13.96
N ARG A 77 -11.48 -10.74 13.62
CA ARG A 77 -12.02 -9.50 14.18
C ARG A 77 -13.25 -9.08 13.39
N GLU A 78 -14.34 -8.84 14.08
CA GLU A 78 -15.51 -8.20 13.49
C GLU A 78 -15.16 -6.77 13.06
N GLY A 79 -15.58 -6.39 11.87
CA GLY A 79 -15.34 -5.10 11.27
C GLY A 79 -16.17 -4.90 10.02
N ARG A 80 -15.86 -3.90 9.20
CA ARG A 80 -16.56 -3.74 7.91
C ARG A 80 -16.32 -4.97 7.03
N PRO A 81 -17.40 -5.62 6.52
CA PRO A 81 -17.26 -6.83 5.70
C PRO A 81 -16.88 -6.52 4.25
N TYR A 82 -16.42 -5.31 3.96
CA TYR A 82 -16.03 -4.85 2.62
C TYR A 82 -14.96 -3.78 2.68
N ALA A 83 -14.33 -3.56 1.54
CA ALA A 83 -13.47 -2.43 1.21
C ALA A 83 -13.97 -1.77 -0.08
N PHE A 84 -13.12 -1.00 -0.78
CA PHE A 84 -13.45 -0.40 -2.06
C PHE A 84 -12.41 -0.70 -3.12
N HIS A 85 -12.86 -0.65 -4.39
CA HIS A 85 -12.00 -0.53 -5.56
C HIS A 85 -12.30 0.74 -6.32
N GLY A 86 -11.25 1.36 -6.86
CA GLY A 86 -11.40 2.50 -7.75
C GLY A 86 -10.07 2.96 -8.34
N PRO A 87 -10.11 3.75 -9.41
CA PRO A 87 -8.91 4.37 -9.94
C PRO A 87 -8.23 5.23 -8.86
N ARG A 88 -6.94 5.03 -8.67
CA ARG A 88 -6.19 5.76 -7.64
C ARG A 88 -6.18 7.26 -7.86
N GLY A 89 -6.24 7.72 -9.12
CA GLY A 89 -6.37 9.15 -9.39
C GLY A 89 -7.58 9.77 -8.68
N ASP A 90 -8.73 9.07 -8.73
CA ASP A 90 -9.97 9.52 -8.11
C ASP A 90 -9.94 9.36 -6.58
N ILE A 91 -9.43 8.22 -6.09
CA ILE A 91 -9.28 7.96 -4.65
C ILE A 91 -8.38 9.02 -4.01
N ASP A 92 -7.22 9.26 -4.61
CA ASP A 92 -6.22 10.19 -4.07
C ASP A 92 -6.73 11.64 -4.14
N LEU A 93 -7.46 12.03 -5.21
CA LEU A 93 -8.10 13.33 -5.33
C LEU A 93 -9.13 13.56 -4.21
N VAL A 94 -10.00 12.58 -3.96
CA VAL A 94 -10.99 12.67 -2.86
C VAL A 94 -10.29 12.92 -1.52
N LEU A 95 -9.21 12.23 -1.24
CA LEU A 95 -8.45 12.40 0.00
C LEU A 95 -7.74 13.74 0.09
N LEU A 96 -7.18 14.22 -1.04
CA LEU A 96 -6.48 15.52 -1.12
C LEU A 96 -7.46 16.67 -0.91
N GLU A 97 -8.59 16.66 -1.63
CA GLU A 97 -9.65 17.66 -1.47
C GLU A 97 -10.26 17.66 -0.07
N HIS A 98 -10.39 16.46 0.52
CA HIS A 98 -10.90 16.34 1.88
C HIS A 98 -9.91 16.92 2.91
N ALA A 99 -8.61 16.71 2.73
CA ALA A 99 -7.60 17.34 3.58
C ALA A 99 -7.65 18.88 3.49
N ALA A 100 -7.83 19.42 2.28
CA ALA A 100 -8.02 20.87 2.08
C ALA A 100 -9.28 21.38 2.80
N LYS A 101 -10.41 20.66 2.72
CA LYS A 101 -11.66 21.00 3.44
C LYS A 101 -11.49 20.99 4.96
N LEU A 102 -10.58 20.16 5.48
CA LEU A 102 -10.24 20.11 6.91
C LEU A 102 -9.24 21.21 7.34
N GLY A 103 -8.78 22.04 6.41
CA GLY A 103 -7.93 23.21 6.69
C GLY A 103 -6.46 23.06 6.29
N ALA A 104 -6.06 22.00 5.61
CA ALA A 104 -4.71 21.90 5.08
C ALA A 104 -4.51 22.82 3.87
N ASP A 105 -3.39 23.55 3.81
CA ASP A 105 -2.96 24.34 2.64
C ASP A 105 -2.35 23.39 1.60
N VAL A 106 -3.12 23.06 0.57
CA VAL A 106 -2.71 22.11 -0.49
C VAL A 106 -2.17 22.86 -1.69
N ARG A 107 -0.89 22.67 -1.98
CA ARG A 107 -0.16 23.29 -3.08
C ARG A 107 0.26 22.26 -4.11
N GLN A 108 -0.43 22.18 -5.23
CA GLN A 108 -0.12 21.28 -6.34
C GLN A 108 0.86 21.96 -7.33
N GLY A 109 1.69 21.14 -8.01
CA GLY A 109 2.77 21.61 -8.88
C GLY A 109 4.02 22.08 -8.12
N TRP A 110 4.06 21.90 -6.81
CA TRP A 110 5.19 22.25 -5.94
C TRP A 110 6.12 21.08 -5.72
N HIS A 111 7.29 21.12 -6.33
CA HIS A 111 8.24 20.02 -6.30
C HIS A 111 9.27 20.16 -5.17
N VAL A 112 9.17 19.36 -4.13
CA VAL A 112 10.18 19.28 -3.07
C VAL A 112 11.47 18.68 -3.63
N ARG A 113 12.57 19.43 -3.54
CA ARG A 113 13.89 19.04 -4.03
C ARG A 113 14.72 18.35 -2.95
N GLY A 114 14.46 18.66 -1.70
CA GLY A 114 15.10 18.10 -0.54
C GLY A 114 14.59 18.75 0.75
N PHE A 115 14.99 18.20 1.87
CA PHE A 115 14.82 18.86 3.15
C PHE A 115 16.11 18.79 3.96
N SER A 116 16.30 19.71 4.90
CA SER A 116 17.42 19.75 5.82
C SER A 116 16.92 19.74 7.26
N GLU A 117 17.62 18.98 8.09
CA GLU A 117 17.49 18.99 9.54
C GLU A 117 18.51 20.00 10.09
N GLU A 118 18.03 21.11 10.65
CA GLU A 118 18.89 22.15 11.24
C GLU A 118 18.62 22.21 12.74
N ALA A 119 19.54 21.69 13.55
CA ALA A 119 19.40 21.53 15.01
C ALA A 119 19.00 22.81 15.78
N LYS A 120 19.26 24.00 15.22
CA LYS A 120 18.96 25.29 15.88
C LYS A 120 17.82 26.08 15.26
N ARG A 121 17.36 25.74 14.04
CA ARG A 121 16.36 26.52 13.27
C ARG A 121 15.12 25.75 12.90
N GLY A 122 15.03 24.47 13.31
CA GLY A 122 13.97 23.56 12.84
C GLY A 122 14.29 22.95 11.50
N ASN A 123 13.30 22.29 10.90
CA ASN A 123 13.43 21.67 9.60
C ASN A 123 13.09 22.66 8.49
N ALA A 124 13.69 22.50 7.34
CA ALA A 124 13.39 23.28 6.15
C ALA A 124 13.26 22.38 4.93
N VAL A 125 12.31 22.70 4.05
CA VAL A 125 12.18 22.06 2.74
C VAL A 125 12.50 23.05 1.64
N LEU A 126 13.31 22.61 0.67
CA LEU A 126 13.60 23.35 -0.52
C LEU A 126 12.63 22.93 -1.62
N VAL A 127 11.88 23.88 -2.16
CA VAL A 127 10.83 23.61 -3.13
C VAL A 127 11.05 24.40 -4.42
N ARG A 128 10.68 23.80 -5.55
CA ARG A 128 10.54 24.46 -6.82
C ARG A 128 9.05 24.68 -7.08
N ARG A 129 8.66 25.95 -7.28
CA ARG A 129 7.29 26.36 -7.55
C ARG A 129 6.88 26.12 -9.01
N PRO A 130 5.58 26.15 -9.34
CA PRO A 130 5.10 26.01 -10.72
C PRO A 130 5.67 27.06 -11.68
N ASP A 131 5.97 28.26 -11.20
CA ASP A 131 6.57 29.36 -11.98
C ASP A 131 8.09 29.17 -12.22
N GLY A 132 8.69 28.08 -11.71
CA GLY A 132 10.10 27.77 -11.81
C GLY A 132 10.98 28.40 -10.72
N GLY A 133 10.42 29.26 -9.87
CA GLY A 133 11.13 29.87 -8.74
C GLY A 133 11.42 28.84 -7.65
N GLU A 134 12.52 29.02 -6.91
CA GLU A 134 12.85 28.24 -5.73
C GLU A 134 12.47 28.99 -4.46
N GLU A 135 12.03 28.22 -3.47
CA GLU A 135 11.62 28.74 -2.17
C GLU A 135 12.06 27.78 -1.06
N ARG A 136 12.45 28.36 0.08
CA ARG A 136 12.74 27.62 1.29
C ARG A 136 11.61 27.84 2.29
N LEU A 137 10.94 26.73 2.65
CA LEU A 137 9.87 26.73 3.64
C LEU A 137 10.40 26.14 4.95
N GLU A 138 10.20 26.86 6.06
CA GLU A 138 10.56 26.39 7.40
C GLU A 138 9.36 25.68 8.02
N ALA A 139 9.63 24.59 8.75
CA ALA A 139 8.62 23.81 9.43
C ALA A 139 9.16 23.22 10.74
N THR A 140 8.35 23.18 11.77
CA THR A 140 8.67 22.46 13.00
C THR A 140 8.78 20.96 12.76
N MET A 141 7.92 20.43 11.88
CA MET A 141 7.84 19.02 11.57
C MET A 141 7.72 18.80 10.06
N VAL A 142 8.47 17.86 9.51
CA VAL A 142 8.39 17.43 8.11
C VAL A 142 7.88 15.99 8.04
N VAL A 143 6.85 15.76 7.22
CA VAL A 143 6.36 14.41 6.92
C VAL A 143 6.73 14.08 5.48
N ASP A 144 7.65 13.14 5.31
CA ASP A 144 7.99 12.61 3.98
C ASP A 144 6.93 11.60 3.53
N ALA A 145 6.04 12.08 2.66
CA ALA A 145 5.03 11.27 1.97
C ALA A 145 5.31 11.22 0.45
N SER A 146 6.57 11.36 0.04
CA SER A 146 6.99 11.46 -1.37
C SER A 146 6.87 10.15 -2.15
N GLY A 147 6.25 9.13 -1.59
CA GLY A 147 6.07 7.84 -2.23
C GLY A 147 7.42 7.19 -2.53
N ARG A 148 7.55 6.56 -3.69
CA ARG A 148 8.77 5.84 -4.08
C ARG A 148 10.02 6.74 -4.25
N ASP A 149 9.86 8.07 -4.30
CA ASP A 149 11.00 8.99 -4.32
C ASP A 149 11.76 8.95 -2.98
N ALA A 150 11.06 8.71 -1.86
CA ALA A 150 11.60 8.55 -0.50
C ALA A 150 12.68 9.59 -0.21
N LEU A 151 12.26 10.87 -0.14
CA LEU A 151 13.17 12.02 -0.08
C LEU A 151 14.12 11.98 1.11
N ALA A 152 13.64 11.47 2.25
CA ALA A 152 14.46 11.25 3.46
C ALA A 152 15.52 10.16 3.27
N ALA A 153 15.26 9.19 2.39
CA ALA A 153 16.12 8.03 2.13
C ALA A 153 16.93 8.16 0.83
N ARG A 154 17.30 9.37 0.41
CA ARG A 154 18.11 9.59 -0.80
C ARG A 154 19.59 9.27 -0.67
N LYS A 155 20.08 9.09 0.55
CA LYS A 155 21.47 8.70 0.78
C LYS A 155 21.73 7.31 0.17
N PRO A 156 22.90 7.08 -0.46
CA PRO A 156 23.27 5.75 -0.94
C PRO A 156 23.14 4.70 0.17
N GLY A 157 22.52 3.57 -0.14
CA GLY A 157 22.29 2.48 0.82
C GLY A 157 21.11 2.66 1.78
N ALA A 158 20.42 3.81 1.78
CA ALA A 158 19.25 4.03 2.66
C ALA A 158 18.03 3.21 2.24
N LYS A 159 17.89 2.85 0.96
CA LYS A 159 16.89 1.90 0.48
C LYS A 159 17.46 0.49 0.49
N ILE A 160 16.86 -0.39 1.25
CA ILE A 160 17.31 -1.78 1.44
C ILE A 160 16.31 -2.69 0.72
N LYS A 161 16.79 -3.52 -0.20
CA LYS A 161 15.95 -4.49 -0.91
C LYS A 161 15.45 -5.58 0.04
N ILE A 162 14.21 -6.02 -0.17
CA ILE A 162 13.64 -7.13 0.58
C ILE A 162 14.06 -8.43 -0.13
N PRO A 163 14.75 -9.37 0.56
CA PRO A 163 15.17 -10.63 -0.04
C PRO A 163 14.01 -11.40 -0.65
N HIS A 164 14.22 -12.05 -1.77
CA HIS A 164 13.25 -12.85 -2.54
C HIS A 164 12.07 -12.06 -3.15
N LEU A 165 12.02 -10.72 -2.99
CA LEU A 165 11.04 -9.85 -3.64
C LEU A 165 11.70 -8.91 -4.66
N GLU A 166 12.89 -9.25 -5.13
CA GLU A 166 13.68 -8.41 -6.02
C GLU A 166 13.33 -8.69 -7.49
N ARG A 167 13.47 -7.65 -8.33
CA ARG A 167 13.35 -7.74 -9.80
C ARG A 167 12.00 -8.21 -10.33
N THR A 168 10.91 -7.94 -9.61
CA THR A 168 9.56 -8.16 -10.13
C THR A 168 9.17 -7.09 -11.14
N LEU A 169 8.38 -7.47 -12.14
CA LEU A 169 7.82 -6.58 -13.15
C LEU A 169 6.30 -6.69 -13.12
N ALA A 170 5.61 -5.58 -12.86
CA ALA A 170 4.17 -5.48 -13.08
C ALA A 170 3.89 -4.87 -14.44
N VAL A 171 3.06 -5.53 -15.27
CA VAL A 171 2.57 -5.01 -16.56
C VAL A 171 1.05 -4.99 -16.51
N PHE A 172 0.42 -3.85 -16.84
CA PHE A 172 -1.00 -3.66 -16.61
C PHE A 172 -1.64 -2.65 -17.56
N SER A 173 -2.96 -2.78 -17.70
CA SER A 173 -3.82 -1.79 -18.35
C SER A 173 -5.23 -1.83 -17.76
N HIS A 174 -6.11 -0.89 -18.18
CA HIS A 174 -7.53 -0.96 -17.91
C HIS A 174 -8.28 -1.46 -19.15
N TYR A 175 -9.38 -2.16 -18.91
CA TYR A 175 -10.24 -2.75 -19.93
C TYR A 175 -11.71 -2.44 -19.64
N ASP A 176 -12.51 -2.25 -20.67
CA ASP A 176 -13.96 -2.24 -20.62
C ASP A 176 -14.49 -3.58 -21.14
N GLY A 177 -15.60 -4.09 -20.62
CA GLY A 177 -16.26 -5.29 -21.10
C GLY A 177 -15.69 -6.61 -20.56
N CYS A 178 -14.87 -6.59 -19.50
CA CYS A 178 -14.45 -7.82 -18.82
C CYS A 178 -15.64 -8.55 -18.20
N GLN A 179 -15.61 -9.90 -18.22
CA GLN A 179 -16.63 -10.71 -17.55
C GLN A 179 -16.55 -10.50 -16.03
N ARG A 180 -17.69 -10.15 -15.42
CA ARG A 180 -17.81 -9.85 -14.00
C ARG A 180 -18.53 -10.97 -13.26
N LEU A 181 -18.28 -11.04 -11.97
CA LEU A 181 -19.10 -11.81 -11.05
C LEU A 181 -20.44 -11.09 -10.82
N SER A 182 -21.39 -11.73 -10.18
CA SER A 182 -22.73 -11.19 -9.93
C SER A 182 -23.01 -10.96 -8.46
N GLY A 183 -23.99 -10.09 -8.18
CA GLY A 183 -24.45 -9.80 -6.83
C GLY A 183 -23.36 -9.16 -5.97
N THR A 184 -23.26 -9.58 -4.71
CA THR A 184 -22.25 -9.04 -3.76
C THR A 184 -20.81 -9.36 -4.16
N ASP A 185 -20.62 -10.33 -5.06
CA ASP A 185 -19.32 -10.79 -5.50
C ASP A 185 -18.76 -9.94 -6.65
N GLU A 186 -19.58 -9.11 -7.28
CA GLU A 186 -19.21 -8.29 -8.44
C GLU A 186 -17.91 -7.50 -8.20
N GLY A 187 -17.73 -6.97 -7.00
CA GLY A 187 -16.55 -6.22 -6.59
C GLY A 187 -15.41 -7.04 -6.01
N ASP A 188 -15.48 -8.38 -5.98
CA ASP A 188 -14.35 -9.17 -5.48
C ASP A 188 -13.15 -9.07 -6.43
N ILE A 189 -11.96 -8.88 -5.85
CA ILE A 189 -10.70 -9.02 -6.62
C ILE A 189 -10.50 -10.49 -6.98
N ARG A 190 -10.08 -10.74 -8.21
CA ARG A 190 -9.60 -12.06 -8.64
C ARG A 190 -8.10 -12.03 -8.81
N ILE A 191 -7.39 -12.93 -8.13
CA ILE A 191 -5.96 -13.15 -8.21
C ILE A 191 -5.77 -14.48 -8.91
N VAL A 192 -5.23 -14.48 -10.11
CA VAL A 192 -5.01 -15.67 -10.94
C VAL A 192 -3.55 -16.08 -10.84
N ILE A 193 -3.30 -17.24 -10.22
CA ILE A 193 -1.95 -17.78 -10.02
C ILE A 193 -1.54 -18.53 -11.27
N ILE A 194 -0.40 -18.14 -11.83
CA ILE A 194 0.14 -18.69 -13.07
C ILE A 194 1.60 -19.14 -12.86
N LYS A 195 2.14 -19.85 -13.83
CA LYS A 195 3.52 -20.34 -13.78
C LYS A 195 4.56 -19.21 -13.72
N GLU A 196 4.30 -18.10 -14.38
CA GLU A 196 5.20 -16.96 -14.51
C GLU A 196 5.08 -15.94 -13.36
N GLY A 197 4.09 -16.12 -12.46
CA GLY A 197 3.76 -15.18 -11.40
C GLY A 197 2.26 -15.16 -11.08
N TRP A 198 1.62 -14.01 -11.15
CA TRP A 198 0.18 -13.89 -10.87
C TRP A 198 -0.44 -12.69 -11.58
N LEU A 199 -1.76 -12.78 -11.89
CA LEU A 199 -2.51 -11.67 -12.44
C LEU A 199 -3.53 -11.15 -11.42
N TRP A 200 -3.86 -9.88 -11.53
CA TRP A 200 -5.02 -9.30 -10.86
C TRP A 200 -6.12 -8.93 -11.86
N VAL A 201 -7.35 -9.03 -11.41
CA VAL A 201 -8.54 -8.51 -12.08
C VAL A 201 -9.35 -7.72 -11.04
N ILE A 202 -9.35 -6.41 -11.17
CA ILE A 202 -9.95 -5.48 -10.19
C ILE A 202 -11.07 -4.70 -10.89
N PRO A 203 -12.34 -5.03 -10.64
CA PRO A 203 -13.46 -4.29 -11.22
C PRO A 203 -13.63 -2.93 -10.54
N PHE A 204 -13.96 -1.90 -11.33
CA PHE A 204 -14.39 -0.59 -10.81
C PHE A 204 -15.89 -0.42 -10.95
N ARG A 205 -16.43 0.66 -10.40
CA ARG A 205 -17.82 1.04 -10.65
C ARG A 205 -18.01 1.34 -12.14
N GLY A 206 -19.10 0.86 -12.71
CA GLY A 206 -19.34 0.88 -14.16
C GLY A 206 -18.66 -0.30 -14.86
N ASP A 207 -18.23 -0.17 -16.10
CA ASP A 207 -17.72 -1.28 -16.93
C ASP A 207 -16.20 -1.50 -16.82
N ARG A 208 -15.47 -0.50 -16.30
CA ARG A 208 -14.02 -0.50 -16.23
C ARG A 208 -13.46 -1.57 -15.28
N THR A 209 -12.40 -2.25 -15.70
CA THR A 209 -11.65 -3.25 -14.92
C THR A 209 -10.14 -3.02 -15.09
N SER A 210 -9.40 -3.01 -14.00
CA SER A 210 -7.93 -3.05 -14.04
C SER A 210 -7.48 -4.50 -14.13
N VAL A 211 -6.61 -4.78 -15.10
CA VAL A 211 -5.99 -6.09 -15.31
C VAL A 211 -4.50 -5.93 -15.44
N GLY A 212 -3.75 -6.72 -14.71
CA GLY A 212 -2.30 -6.72 -14.83
C GLY A 212 -1.68 -8.02 -14.34
N VAL A 213 -0.43 -8.20 -14.68
CA VAL A 213 0.39 -9.36 -14.30
C VAL A 213 1.61 -8.91 -13.54
N VAL A 214 1.95 -9.60 -12.47
CA VAL A 214 3.26 -9.50 -11.81
C VAL A 214 4.06 -10.72 -12.20
N LEU A 215 5.20 -10.48 -12.81
CA LEU A 215 6.09 -11.51 -13.34
C LEU A 215 7.28 -11.71 -12.40
N GLU A 216 7.66 -12.95 -12.20
CA GLU A 216 8.89 -13.33 -11.52
C GLU A 216 10.14 -12.98 -12.39
N PRO A 217 11.32 -12.82 -11.77
CA PRO A 217 12.52 -12.31 -12.43
C PRO A 217 12.90 -13.03 -13.74
N GLY A 218 12.73 -14.33 -13.81
CA GLY A 218 13.05 -15.15 -14.99
C GLY A 218 12.14 -14.93 -16.20
N SER A 219 10.96 -14.35 -16.00
CA SER A 219 9.94 -14.16 -17.06
C SER A 219 10.00 -12.80 -17.75
N VAL A 220 10.77 -11.86 -17.21
CA VAL A 220 10.87 -10.46 -17.71
C VAL A 220 11.48 -10.38 -19.11
N ALA A 221 12.35 -11.33 -19.50
CA ALA A 221 12.97 -11.36 -20.81
C ALA A 221 11.96 -11.47 -22.00
N ARG A 222 10.71 -11.88 -21.72
CA ARG A 222 9.63 -11.97 -22.72
C ARG A 222 9.07 -10.61 -23.16
N ALA A 223 9.41 -9.52 -22.46
CA ALA A 223 8.92 -8.17 -22.78
C ALA A 223 9.53 -7.56 -24.08
N ALA A 224 10.38 -8.30 -24.80
CA ALA A 224 11.06 -7.82 -26.01
C ALA A 224 10.09 -7.40 -27.13
N GLY A 225 8.86 -7.97 -27.17
CA GLY A 225 7.80 -7.62 -28.13
C GLY A 225 6.91 -6.42 -27.75
N GLY A 226 7.17 -5.80 -26.61
CA GLY A 226 6.36 -4.71 -26.06
C GLY A 226 5.36 -5.18 -24.99
N LEU A 227 4.90 -4.21 -24.17
CA LEU A 227 4.08 -4.51 -22.98
C LEU A 227 2.68 -5.02 -23.34
N ASP A 228 2.05 -4.48 -24.39
CA ASP A 228 0.73 -4.92 -24.84
C ASP A 228 0.75 -6.36 -25.35
N GLN A 229 1.78 -6.70 -26.15
CA GLN A 229 1.97 -8.06 -26.63
C GLN A 229 2.20 -9.02 -25.46
N LEU A 230 3.08 -8.69 -24.53
CA LEU A 230 3.37 -9.52 -23.36
C LEU A 230 2.12 -9.81 -22.54
N LEU A 231 1.34 -8.77 -22.22
CA LEU A 231 0.10 -8.92 -21.45
C LEU A 231 -0.92 -9.75 -22.21
N GLY A 232 -1.06 -9.53 -23.52
CA GLY A 232 -1.95 -10.29 -24.41
C GLY A 232 -1.56 -11.77 -24.49
N GLU A 233 -0.29 -12.10 -24.65
CA GLU A 233 0.22 -13.48 -24.70
C GLU A 233 -0.05 -14.23 -23.39
N ILE A 234 0.18 -13.57 -22.23
CA ILE A 234 -0.11 -14.16 -20.93
C ILE A 234 -1.61 -14.40 -20.75
N VAL A 235 -2.45 -13.43 -21.08
CA VAL A 235 -3.91 -13.60 -21.04
C VAL A 235 -4.36 -14.76 -21.91
N ALA A 236 -3.82 -14.87 -23.12
CA ALA A 236 -4.15 -15.94 -24.09
C ALA A 236 -3.65 -17.33 -23.66
N ALA A 237 -2.63 -17.40 -22.81
CA ALA A 237 -2.08 -18.69 -22.35
C ALA A 237 -2.95 -19.40 -21.30
N TYR A 238 -3.86 -18.66 -20.62
CA TYR A 238 -4.64 -19.20 -19.51
C TYR A 238 -6.15 -19.15 -19.77
N PRO A 239 -6.85 -20.33 -19.84
CA PRO A 239 -8.29 -20.38 -20.12
C PRO A 239 -9.14 -19.49 -19.20
N VAL A 240 -8.83 -19.45 -17.91
CA VAL A 240 -9.50 -18.57 -16.94
C VAL A 240 -9.43 -17.10 -17.35
N MET A 241 -8.27 -16.65 -17.84
CA MET A 241 -8.09 -15.27 -18.28
C MET A 241 -8.77 -15.02 -19.63
N GLN A 242 -8.76 -15.97 -20.55
CA GLN A 242 -9.51 -15.88 -21.82
C GLN A 242 -11.01 -15.68 -21.54
N ASP A 243 -11.57 -16.43 -20.57
CA ASP A 243 -12.98 -16.29 -20.19
C ASP A 243 -13.25 -14.91 -19.57
N ILE A 244 -12.43 -14.47 -18.64
CA ILE A 244 -12.56 -13.17 -17.97
C ILE A 244 -12.45 -12.01 -18.98
N MET A 245 -11.55 -12.11 -19.95
CA MET A 245 -11.26 -11.07 -20.93
C MET A 245 -12.10 -11.19 -22.21
N ARG A 246 -13.04 -12.13 -22.27
CA ARG A 246 -13.88 -12.35 -23.46
C ARG A 246 -14.68 -11.10 -23.80
N GLY A 247 -14.37 -10.49 -24.96
CA GLY A 247 -15.00 -9.25 -25.43
C GLY A 247 -14.43 -7.98 -24.78
N ALA A 248 -13.44 -8.11 -23.92
CA ALA A 248 -12.80 -6.95 -23.29
C ALA A 248 -12.05 -6.08 -24.31
N ARG A 249 -12.11 -4.77 -24.09
CA ARG A 249 -11.46 -3.77 -24.93
C ARG A 249 -10.49 -2.94 -24.07
N GLN A 250 -9.24 -2.91 -24.47
CA GLN A 250 -8.20 -2.12 -23.79
C GLN A 250 -8.47 -0.63 -23.88
N VAL A 251 -8.24 0.11 -22.80
CA VAL A 251 -8.54 1.53 -22.68
C VAL A 251 -7.33 2.41 -22.92
N PHE A 252 -6.16 1.97 -22.50
CA PHE A 252 -4.89 2.65 -22.76
C PHE A 252 -3.77 1.61 -22.94
N PRO A 253 -2.66 1.95 -23.64
CA PRO A 253 -1.53 1.07 -23.80
C PRO A 253 -0.99 0.54 -22.47
N ALA A 254 -0.56 -0.71 -22.43
CA ALA A 254 -0.02 -1.32 -21.23
C ALA A 254 1.15 -0.50 -20.66
N ARG A 255 1.21 -0.42 -19.36
CA ARG A 255 2.24 0.26 -18.60
C ARG A 255 2.99 -0.73 -17.73
N ALA A 256 4.18 -0.35 -17.29
CA ALA A 256 4.99 -1.18 -16.43
C ALA A 256 5.45 -0.46 -15.15
N ALA A 257 5.59 -1.23 -14.08
CA ALA A 257 6.28 -0.83 -12.87
C ALA A 257 7.22 -1.96 -12.45
N ALA A 258 8.46 -1.61 -12.08
CA ALA A 258 9.48 -2.59 -11.71
C ALA A 258 10.17 -2.22 -10.39
N ASP A 259 10.88 -3.19 -9.82
CA ASP A 259 11.76 -3.04 -8.65
C ASP A 259 11.13 -2.23 -7.51
N PHE A 260 9.92 -2.59 -7.14
CA PHE A 260 9.13 -1.81 -6.19
C PHE A 260 9.34 -2.21 -4.72
N SER A 261 9.91 -3.40 -4.42
CA SER A 261 10.04 -3.91 -3.05
C SER A 261 11.28 -3.40 -2.36
N TYR A 262 11.10 -2.58 -1.32
CA TYR A 262 12.19 -2.04 -0.51
C TYR A 262 11.71 -1.59 0.87
N ARG A 263 12.65 -1.45 1.79
CA ARG A 263 12.50 -0.71 3.06
C ARG A 263 13.53 0.41 3.11
N VAL A 264 13.25 1.42 3.91
CA VAL A 264 14.25 2.44 4.24
C VAL A 264 14.93 2.11 5.57
N ALA A 265 16.22 2.45 5.68
CA ALA A 265 17.01 2.19 6.87
C ALA A 265 16.50 2.98 8.09
N GLU A 266 16.09 4.23 7.84
CA GLU A 266 15.56 5.13 8.87
C GLU A 266 14.24 5.72 8.37
N THR A 267 13.19 5.55 9.17
CA THR A 267 11.85 6.07 8.86
C THR A 267 11.54 7.36 9.61
N SER A 268 12.43 7.80 10.49
CA SER A 268 12.26 9.04 11.25
C SER A 268 13.59 9.62 11.74
N GLY A 269 13.57 10.89 12.16
CA GLY A 269 14.64 11.62 12.82
C GLY A 269 14.08 12.75 13.67
N ASN A 270 14.94 13.70 14.09
CA ASN A 270 14.46 14.84 14.86
C ASN A 270 13.63 15.76 13.96
N GLY A 271 12.36 15.94 14.33
CA GLY A 271 11.42 16.78 13.59
C GLY A 271 11.02 16.27 12.22
N TRP A 272 11.24 14.99 11.90
CA TRP A 272 10.74 14.40 10.66
C TRP A 272 10.40 12.93 10.80
N LEU A 273 9.48 12.45 9.94
CA LEU A 273 9.21 11.04 9.73
C LEU A 273 8.70 10.77 8.30
N SER A 274 8.89 9.54 7.81
CA SER A 274 8.39 9.05 6.52
C SER A 274 7.13 8.22 6.70
N VAL A 275 6.17 8.34 5.77
CA VAL A 275 4.91 7.58 5.76
C VAL A 275 4.66 6.95 4.39
N GLY A 276 3.86 5.87 4.38
CA GLY A 276 3.50 5.17 3.15
C GLY A 276 4.73 4.64 2.42
N ASP A 277 4.75 4.72 1.09
CA ASP A 277 5.83 4.19 0.27
C ASP A 277 7.17 4.91 0.52
N ALA A 278 7.15 6.13 1.08
CA ALA A 278 8.40 6.81 1.48
C ALA A 278 9.11 6.10 2.65
N ALA A 279 8.38 5.34 3.46
CA ALA A 279 8.93 4.48 4.52
C ALA A 279 9.28 3.07 4.02
N GLY A 280 8.73 2.65 2.88
CA GLY A 280 8.97 1.36 2.25
C GLY A 280 7.75 0.81 1.52
N PHE A 281 8.00 -0.07 0.57
CA PHE A 281 6.95 -0.78 -0.17
C PHE A 281 7.28 -2.27 -0.21
N ILE A 282 6.25 -3.12 -0.11
CA ILE A 282 6.44 -4.58 -0.05
C ILE A 282 6.13 -5.19 -1.42
N ASP A 283 4.84 -5.33 -1.73
CA ASP A 283 4.37 -6.00 -2.94
C ASP A 283 2.89 -5.68 -3.18
N PRO A 284 2.40 -5.62 -4.43
CA PRO A 284 1.00 -5.33 -4.71
C PRO A 284 0.02 -6.48 -4.40
N LEU A 285 0.50 -7.70 -4.18
CA LEU A 285 -0.29 -8.94 -4.08
C LEU A 285 -1.49 -8.86 -3.15
N PHE A 286 -1.31 -8.32 -1.94
CA PHE A 286 -2.36 -8.25 -0.92
C PHE A 286 -2.93 -6.84 -0.73
N SER A 287 -2.76 -5.95 -1.70
CA SER A 287 -3.28 -4.56 -1.64
C SER A 287 -2.79 -3.76 -0.42
N THR A 288 -1.58 -4.06 0.07
CA THR A 288 -1.07 -3.55 1.34
C THR A 288 -0.61 -2.10 1.31
N GLY A 289 -0.19 -1.58 0.14
CA GLY A 289 0.43 -0.26 0.03
C GLY A 289 -0.47 0.87 0.54
N PHE A 290 -1.72 0.96 0.04
CA PHE A 290 -2.70 1.94 0.52
C PHE A 290 -3.00 1.75 2.01
N HIS A 291 -3.15 0.51 2.47
CA HIS A 291 -3.45 0.19 3.86
C HIS A 291 -2.32 0.66 4.81
N LEU A 292 -1.07 0.32 4.50
CA LEU A 292 0.10 0.75 5.26
C LEU A 292 0.23 2.28 5.28
N ALA A 293 -0.05 2.94 4.14
CA ALA A 293 -0.01 4.40 4.05
C ALA A 293 -1.09 5.08 4.91
N VAL A 294 -2.33 4.56 4.89
CA VAL A 294 -3.45 5.13 5.61
C VAL A 294 -3.34 4.89 7.13
N ARG A 295 -3.09 3.63 7.54
CA ARG A 295 -2.92 3.27 8.96
C ARG A 295 -1.66 3.92 9.55
N GLY A 296 -0.55 3.84 8.80
CA GLY A 296 0.70 4.50 9.19
C GLY A 296 0.56 6.02 9.28
N GLY A 297 -0.17 6.62 8.35
CA GLY A 297 -0.48 8.06 8.39
C GLY A 297 -1.30 8.47 9.61
N ALA A 298 -2.27 7.64 10.03
CA ALA A 298 -3.04 7.89 11.25
C ALA A 298 -2.17 7.79 12.51
N LEU A 299 -1.33 6.76 12.61
CA LEU A 299 -0.37 6.60 13.71
C LEU A 299 0.64 7.76 13.77
N ALA A 300 1.17 8.16 12.61
CA ALA A 300 2.07 9.30 12.51
C ALA A 300 1.40 10.59 12.98
N ALA A 301 0.15 10.84 12.56
CA ALA A 301 -0.60 12.02 12.98
C ALA A 301 -0.83 12.06 14.50
N ALA A 302 -1.13 10.91 15.13
CA ALA A 302 -1.26 10.82 16.59
C ALA A 302 0.06 11.18 17.30
N CYS A 303 1.19 10.56 16.89
CA CYS A 303 2.51 10.86 17.45
C CYS A 303 2.89 12.33 17.26
N ILE A 304 2.60 12.93 16.09
CA ILE A 304 2.88 14.34 15.80
C ILE A 304 2.02 15.24 16.68
N GLY A 305 0.73 14.95 16.83
CA GLY A 305 -0.16 15.71 17.73
C GLY A 305 0.35 15.71 19.16
N ASP A 306 0.77 14.57 19.68
CA ASP A 306 1.38 14.43 21.00
C ASP A 306 2.69 15.19 21.13
N ALA A 307 3.53 15.21 20.08
CA ALA A 307 4.78 15.95 20.05
C ALA A 307 4.52 17.48 20.12
N PHE A 308 3.53 17.98 19.39
CA PHE A 308 3.13 19.39 19.46
C PHE A 308 2.60 19.76 20.85
N ALA A 309 1.82 18.89 21.50
CA ALA A 309 1.32 19.13 22.86
C ALA A 309 2.44 19.19 23.90
N ARG A 310 3.53 18.43 23.68
CA ARG A 310 4.70 18.40 24.60
C ARG A 310 5.79 19.42 24.23
N GLY A 311 5.79 19.92 23.00
CA GLY A 311 6.88 20.77 22.48
C GLY A 311 8.18 19.99 22.23
N ASP A 312 8.13 18.65 22.10
CA ASP A 312 9.28 17.78 21.88
C ASP A 312 9.15 16.99 20.58
N PHE A 313 10.05 17.25 19.64
CA PHE A 313 10.09 16.66 18.30
C PHE A 313 11.31 15.76 18.10
N SER A 314 11.93 15.31 19.18
CA SER A 314 13.06 14.39 19.12
C SER A 314 12.63 12.99 18.65
N ARG A 315 13.56 12.26 18.02
CA ARG A 315 13.30 10.93 17.43
C ARG A 315 12.64 9.92 18.38
N PRO A 316 12.95 9.86 19.69
CA PRO A 316 12.29 8.91 20.59
C PRO A 316 10.76 9.00 20.60
N ASN A 317 10.19 10.16 20.31
CA ASN A 317 8.73 10.33 20.22
C ASN A 317 8.08 9.56 19.08
N TRP A 318 8.84 9.07 18.11
CA TRP A 318 8.36 8.29 16.97
C TRP A 318 8.46 6.77 17.19
N ALA A 319 8.99 6.30 18.32
CA ALA A 319 9.27 4.88 18.58
C ALA A 319 8.02 3.99 18.49
N SER A 320 6.85 4.46 18.92
CA SER A 320 5.60 3.70 18.78
C SER A 320 5.19 3.54 17.31
N TYR A 321 5.29 4.61 16.51
CA TYR A 321 5.06 4.60 15.08
C TYR A 321 6.01 3.62 14.38
N GLU A 322 7.33 3.75 14.60
CA GLU A 322 8.35 2.90 13.97
C GLU A 322 8.10 1.41 14.27
N ARG A 323 7.82 1.09 15.55
CA ARG A 323 7.54 -0.28 15.99
C ARG A 323 6.30 -0.87 15.31
N MET A 324 5.20 -0.11 15.26
CA MET A 324 3.94 -0.58 14.68
C MET A 324 4.06 -0.80 13.17
N ILE A 325 4.67 0.15 12.45
CA ILE A 325 4.91 0.01 11.01
C ILE A 325 5.83 -1.16 10.72
N LYS A 326 6.92 -1.32 11.49
CA LYS A 326 7.83 -2.44 11.33
C LYS A 326 7.10 -3.78 11.48
N LYS A 327 6.31 -3.96 12.55
CA LYS A 327 5.55 -5.19 12.80
C LYS A 327 4.56 -5.51 11.67
N ALA A 328 3.77 -4.52 11.23
CA ALA A 328 2.83 -4.70 10.13
C ALA A 328 3.54 -5.08 8.83
N CYS A 329 4.64 -4.38 8.50
CA CYS A 329 5.44 -4.71 7.33
C CYS A 329 6.08 -6.10 7.42
N ASP A 330 6.62 -6.50 8.58
CA ASP A 330 7.23 -7.82 8.77
C ASP A 330 6.21 -8.95 8.55
N THR A 331 4.99 -8.78 9.04
CA THR A 331 3.89 -9.73 8.81
C THR A 331 3.62 -9.90 7.31
N TYR A 332 3.45 -8.80 6.59
CA TYR A 332 3.18 -8.87 5.16
C TYR A 332 4.36 -9.39 4.34
N VAL A 333 5.60 -9.05 4.71
CA VAL A 333 6.79 -9.61 4.04
C VAL A 333 6.81 -11.12 4.15
N GLY A 334 6.57 -11.69 5.35
CA GLY A 334 6.55 -13.13 5.54
C GLY A 334 5.46 -13.82 4.72
N VAL A 335 4.25 -13.24 4.68
CA VAL A 335 3.12 -13.80 3.93
C VAL A 335 3.34 -13.71 2.41
N VAL A 336 3.91 -12.61 1.91
CA VAL A 336 4.24 -12.43 0.49
C VAL A 336 5.36 -13.38 0.07
N GLN A 337 6.42 -13.50 0.86
CA GLN A 337 7.50 -14.47 0.59
C GLN A 337 6.97 -15.91 0.53
N ALA A 338 6.11 -16.29 1.47
CA ALA A 338 5.46 -17.61 1.48
C ALA A 338 4.56 -17.85 0.24
N PHE A 339 3.96 -16.79 -0.32
CA PHE A 339 3.21 -16.90 -1.57
C PHE A 339 4.13 -17.23 -2.75
N TYR A 340 5.21 -16.48 -2.92
CA TYR A 340 6.16 -16.73 -4.01
C TYR A 340 6.92 -18.06 -3.86
N GLU A 341 7.08 -18.57 -2.64
CA GLU A 341 7.63 -19.93 -2.37
C GLU A 341 6.61 -21.06 -2.58
N GLY A 342 5.35 -20.73 -2.80
CA GLY A 342 4.28 -21.71 -3.01
C GLY A 342 3.61 -22.23 -1.74
N SER A 343 4.22 -22.11 -0.56
CA SER A 343 3.69 -22.65 0.70
C SER A 343 2.38 -21.99 1.14
N LEU A 344 2.21 -20.68 0.89
CA LEU A 344 0.93 -20.02 1.12
C LEU A 344 -0.09 -20.40 0.05
N VAL A 345 0.31 -20.52 -1.21
CA VAL A 345 -0.59 -20.95 -2.30
C VAL A 345 -1.20 -22.31 -1.98
N GLU A 346 -0.39 -23.28 -1.59
CA GLU A 346 -0.88 -24.60 -1.16
C GLU A 346 -1.88 -24.48 0.00
N LEU A 347 -1.54 -23.67 1.01
CA LEU A 347 -2.43 -23.44 2.15
C LEU A 347 -3.77 -22.82 1.71
N LEU A 348 -3.78 -21.82 0.82
CA LEU A 348 -5.00 -21.16 0.35
C LEU A 348 -6.01 -22.18 -0.19
N PHE A 349 -5.58 -23.08 -1.05
CA PHE A 349 -6.46 -24.10 -1.64
C PHE A 349 -6.86 -25.21 -0.63
N GLN A 350 -6.02 -25.52 0.37
CA GLN A 350 -6.35 -26.46 1.44
C GLN A 350 -7.37 -25.89 2.45
N THR A 351 -7.53 -24.57 2.58
CA THR A 351 -8.44 -23.94 3.56
C THR A 351 -9.90 -24.24 3.30
N LYS A 352 -10.29 -24.74 2.12
CA LYS A 352 -11.68 -25.19 1.83
C LYS A 352 -12.25 -26.14 2.91
N LYS A 353 -11.39 -26.85 3.66
CA LYS A 353 -11.76 -27.82 4.70
C LYS A 353 -11.29 -27.43 6.12
N ARG A 354 -10.79 -26.20 6.35
CA ARG A 354 -10.15 -25.79 7.61
C ARG A 354 -10.61 -24.39 8.04
N ASP A 355 -11.76 -24.29 8.67
CA ASP A 355 -12.43 -23.02 9.02
C ASP A 355 -11.53 -22.04 9.80
N MET A 356 -10.81 -22.53 10.82
CA MET A 356 -9.93 -21.65 11.60
C MET A 356 -8.82 -21.05 10.74
N MET A 357 -8.13 -21.84 9.92
CA MET A 357 -7.07 -21.35 9.06
C MET A 357 -7.62 -20.36 8.02
N ARG A 358 -8.81 -20.61 7.50
CA ARG A 358 -9.50 -19.69 6.61
C ARG A 358 -9.75 -18.33 7.26
N LYS A 359 -10.22 -18.30 8.53
CA LYS A 359 -10.39 -17.07 9.30
C LYS A 359 -9.08 -16.29 9.46
N LEU A 360 -7.97 -16.98 9.78
CA LEU A 360 -6.65 -16.37 9.95
C LEU A 360 -6.16 -15.71 8.64
N VAL A 361 -6.25 -16.44 7.53
CA VAL A 361 -5.91 -15.91 6.20
C VAL A 361 -6.80 -14.71 5.86
N THR A 362 -8.11 -14.82 6.09
CA THR A 362 -9.07 -13.73 5.83
C THR A 362 -8.70 -12.48 6.65
N SER A 363 -8.27 -12.64 7.90
CA SER A 363 -7.88 -11.49 8.75
C SER A 363 -6.65 -10.76 8.19
N VAL A 364 -5.65 -11.48 7.72
CA VAL A 364 -4.49 -10.87 7.05
C VAL A 364 -4.93 -10.15 5.76
N LEU A 365 -5.79 -10.79 4.94
CA LEU A 365 -6.34 -10.23 3.71
C LEU A 365 -7.26 -9.03 3.96
N ALA A 366 -7.86 -8.92 5.16
CA ALA A 366 -8.65 -7.76 5.57
C ALA A 366 -7.81 -6.59 6.10
N GLY A 367 -6.51 -6.80 6.35
CA GLY A 367 -5.59 -5.78 6.86
C GLY A 367 -5.46 -5.75 8.39
N ASP A 368 -5.90 -6.80 9.09
CA ASP A 368 -5.90 -6.85 10.56
C ASP A 368 -4.51 -7.21 11.13
N VAL A 369 -3.52 -6.33 10.89
CA VAL A 369 -2.11 -6.52 11.27
C VAL A 369 -1.57 -5.43 12.21
N PHE A 370 -2.36 -4.40 12.50
CA PHE A 370 -1.99 -3.30 13.39
C PHE A 370 -2.54 -3.51 14.79
N HIS A 371 -1.75 -4.12 15.66
CA HIS A 371 -2.10 -4.38 17.06
C HIS A 371 -0.98 -3.92 18.00
N GLU A 372 -1.30 -3.19 19.05
CA GLU A 372 -0.35 -2.89 20.14
C GLU A 372 0.10 -4.19 20.81
N GLU A 373 -0.87 -5.00 21.24
CA GLU A 373 -0.66 -6.37 21.70
C GLU A 373 -1.11 -7.34 20.61
N GLU A 374 -0.17 -8.10 20.06
CA GLU A 374 -0.47 -9.04 19.00
C GLU A 374 -1.37 -10.17 19.51
N PRO A 375 -2.55 -10.40 18.88
CA PRO A 375 -3.41 -11.51 19.25
C PRO A 375 -2.74 -12.85 18.90
N ARG A 376 -3.14 -13.92 19.62
CA ARG A 376 -2.56 -15.26 19.46
C ARG A 376 -2.56 -15.73 18.00
N TRP A 377 -3.62 -15.43 17.26
CA TRP A 377 -3.75 -15.83 15.87
C TRP A 377 -2.72 -15.15 14.95
N LEU A 378 -2.41 -13.88 15.19
CA LEU A 378 -1.42 -13.13 14.40
C LEU A 378 -0.02 -13.68 14.67
N ARG A 379 0.33 -13.94 15.94
CA ARG A 379 1.59 -14.61 16.30
C ARG A 379 1.73 -15.99 15.65
N GLU A 380 0.62 -16.73 15.51
CA GLU A 380 0.63 -18.02 14.80
C GLU A 380 0.93 -17.86 13.31
N MET A 381 0.33 -16.87 12.65
CA MET A 381 0.60 -16.56 11.25
C MET A 381 2.06 -16.13 11.04
N GLN A 382 2.60 -15.27 11.90
CA GLN A 382 4.01 -14.83 11.84
C GLN A 382 4.99 -15.99 12.08
N ARG A 383 4.69 -16.91 13.00
CA ARG A 383 5.50 -18.13 13.19
C ARG A 383 5.46 -19.06 11.99
N ARG A 384 4.32 -19.16 11.34
CA ARG A 384 4.15 -20.01 10.15
C ARG A 384 4.85 -19.42 8.93
N PHE A 385 4.83 -18.11 8.79
CA PHE A 385 5.39 -17.35 7.68
C PHE A 385 6.34 -16.27 8.20
N PRO A 386 7.50 -16.66 8.76
CA PRO A 386 8.46 -15.69 9.28
C PRO A 386 9.09 -14.90 8.13
N PRO A 387 9.23 -13.58 8.28
CA PRO A 387 9.89 -12.77 7.24
C PRO A 387 11.38 -13.13 7.15
N ARG A 388 11.86 -13.36 5.95
CA ARG A 388 13.29 -13.48 5.67
C ARG A 388 13.84 -12.10 5.36
N LEU A 389 14.54 -11.53 6.31
CA LEU A 389 15.10 -10.19 6.23
C LEU A 389 16.62 -10.27 6.14
N SER A 390 17.24 -9.35 5.37
CA SER A 390 18.69 -9.22 5.39
C SER A 390 19.17 -8.74 6.77
N ALA A 391 20.42 -9.05 7.14
CA ALA A 391 21.00 -8.59 8.39
C ALA A 391 20.88 -7.06 8.59
N ALA A 392 20.95 -6.29 7.50
CA ALA A 392 20.76 -4.84 7.50
C ALA A 392 19.35 -4.39 7.91
N ILE A 393 18.33 -5.22 7.66
CA ILE A 393 16.93 -4.93 8.06
C ILE A 393 16.63 -5.52 9.45
N ALA A 394 17.21 -6.69 9.77
CA ALA A 394 16.96 -7.40 11.03
C ALA A 394 17.66 -6.75 12.23
N GLY A 395 18.79 -6.07 11.97
CA GLY A 395 19.73 -5.60 12.99
C GLY A 395 19.68 -4.12 13.34
N ALA A 396 18.67 -3.36 12.93
CA ALA A 396 18.49 -2.01 13.49
C ALA A 396 17.89 -2.15 14.90
N PRO A 397 18.67 -2.08 16.01
CA PRO A 397 18.09 -2.05 17.34
C PRO A 397 17.26 -0.77 17.44
N VAL A 398 16.01 -0.90 17.84
CA VAL A 398 15.28 0.22 18.44
C VAL A 398 16.07 0.57 19.68
N ASP A 399 16.79 1.69 19.65
CA ASP A 399 17.52 2.20 20.82
C ASP A 399 16.47 2.51 21.90
N THR A 400 16.24 1.53 22.76
CA THR A 400 15.50 1.71 24.00
C THR A 400 16.48 2.44 24.91
N GLY A 401 16.47 3.78 24.83
CA GLY A 401 17.29 4.67 25.65
C GLY A 401 17.49 4.08 27.03
N GLY A 402 18.72 3.67 27.31
CA GLY A 402 19.11 3.10 28.58
C GLY A 402 18.77 4.09 29.69
N ALA A 403 18.02 3.63 30.66
CA ALA A 403 17.96 4.30 31.96
C ALA A 403 19.40 4.41 32.45
N VAL A 404 19.89 5.61 32.53
CA VAL A 404 21.13 5.92 33.23
C VAL A 404 20.76 5.90 34.72
N GLU A 405 21.44 5.01 35.45
CA GLU A 405 21.48 5.06 36.94
C GLU A 405 21.98 6.42 37.45
#